data_9b2084deb9545e49d58dfb3af759ce99
#
_entry.id   9b2084deb9545e49d58dfb3af759ce99
#
_cell.length_a   1.000
_cell.length_b   1.000
_cell.length_c   1.000
_cell.angle_alpha   90.00
_cell.angle_beta   90.00
_cell.angle_gamma   90.00
#
_symmetry.space_group_name_H-M   'P 1'
#
loop_
_entity.id
_entity.type
_entity.pdbx_description
1 polymer ?
#
loop_
_entity_poly.entity_id
_entity_poly.type
_entity_poly.pdbx_seq_one_letter_code
_entity_poly.pdbx_strand_id
1 'polypeptide(L)'
;MTERNLELSVTRYISASPEQVWQVMTRQLADWWCPKPWRVTVDAIEWRSGGPFNLTLHGPEGELVASQGVFLEVVPGERLVFTDAVNAQWEPLDPFMIGIIEISDEGVGTRYVARARHWTAAARDQHLEMGFDTGWSAVADQLAALAELD
;
A
#
# COMPACT_ATOMS: atom_id res chain seq x y z
N MET A 1 15.91 -25.23 -10.74
CA MET A 1 14.79 -24.73 -9.91
C MET A 1 14.16 -23.55 -10.61
N THR A 2 12.86 -23.55 -10.72
CA THR A 2 12.15 -22.47 -11.39
C THR A 2 11.80 -21.39 -10.38
N GLU A 3 12.29 -20.20 -10.61
CA GLU A 3 11.87 -19.04 -9.84
C GLU A 3 10.49 -18.63 -10.30
N ARG A 4 9.60 -18.47 -9.34
CA ARG A 4 8.28 -17.93 -9.64
C ARG A 4 8.28 -16.45 -9.31
N ASN A 5 8.21 -15.63 -10.35
CA ASN A 5 8.06 -14.19 -10.15
C ASN A 5 6.59 -13.86 -9.95
N LEU A 6 6.17 -13.83 -8.69
CA LEU A 6 4.79 -13.51 -8.30
C LEU A 6 4.63 -12.07 -7.86
N GLU A 7 5.65 -11.25 -8.07
CA GLU A 7 5.69 -9.88 -7.57
C GLU A 7 5.49 -8.85 -8.67
N LEU A 8 4.75 -7.80 -8.34
CA LEU A 8 4.70 -6.55 -9.11
C LEU A 8 5.24 -5.46 -8.20
N SER A 9 5.91 -4.46 -8.78
CA SER A 9 6.47 -3.37 -7.96
C SER A 9 6.51 -2.06 -8.71
N VAL A 10 6.51 -0.97 -7.92
CA VAL A 10 6.79 0.38 -8.41
C VAL A 10 7.82 1.01 -7.50
N THR A 11 8.67 1.87 -8.07
CA THR A 11 9.70 2.60 -7.35
C THR A 11 9.54 4.08 -7.64
N ARG A 12 9.69 4.92 -6.60
CA ARG A 12 9.55 6.37 -6.73
C ARG A 12 10.57 7.07 -5.84
N TYR A 13 11.29 8.02 -6.41
CA TYR A 13 12.09 8.94 -5.60
C TYR A 13 11.20 10.04 -5.06
N ILE A 14 11.32 10.36 -3.77
CA ILE A 14 10.54 11.41 -3.10
C ILE A 14 11.52 12.41 -2.50
N SER A 15 11.34 13.70 -2.82
CA SER A 15 12.22 14.78 -2.32
C SER A 15 11.80 15.21 -0.91
N ALA A 16 11.86 14.27 0.01
CA ALA A 16 11.58 14.48 1.43
C ALA A 16 12.29 13.38 2.21
N SER A 17 12.60 13.63 3.47
CA SER A 17 13.29 12.63 4.29
C SER A 17 12.41 11.40 4.53
N PRO A 18 13.01 10.22 4.80
CA PRO A 18 12.22 9.05 5.17
C PRO A 18 11.30 9.28 6.37
N GLU A 19 11.74 10.08 7.34
CA GLU A 19 10.91 10.43 8.49
C GLU A 19 9.66 11.20 8.05
N GLN A 20 9.81 12.19 7.18
CA GLN A 20 8.68 12.97 6.67
C GLN A 20 7.75 12.09 5.83
N VAL A 21 8.31 11.25 4.96
CA VAL A 21 7.52 10.32 4.15
C VAL A 21 6.72 9.37 5.05
N TRP A 22 7.35 8.83 6.08
CA TRP A 22 6.69 7.93 7.03
C TRP A 22 5.53 8.61 7.74
N GLN A 23 5.71 9.86 8.16
CA GLN A 23 4.64 10.61 8.83
C GLN A 23 3.44 10.81 7.91
N VAL A 24 3.68 11.16 6.65
CA VAL A 24 2.58 11.31 5.68
C VAL A 24 1.93 9.96 5.41
N MET A 25 2.72 8.89 5.23
CA MET A 25 2.19 7.54 5.01
C MET A 25 1.19 7.14 6.08
N THR A 26 1.54 7.39 7.34
CA THR A 26 0.73 6.89 8.46
C THR A 26 -0.33 7.88 8.92
N ARG A 27 -0.02 9.16 8.99
CA ARG A 27 -0.95 10.17 9.51
C ARG A 27 -1.95 10.66 8.45
N GLN A 28 -1.59 10.55 7.18
CA GLN A 28 -2.43 11.04 6.09
C GLN A 28 -2.77 9.92 5.10
N LEU A 29 -2.95 8.69 5.61
CA LEU A 29 -3.21 7.53 4.76
C LEU A 29 -4.37 7.78 3.80
N ALA A 30 -5.46 8.35 4.28
CA ALA A 30 -6.66 8.57 3.47
C ALA A 30 -6.42 9.53 2.29
N ASP A 31 -5.36 10.33 2.36
CA ASP A 31 -5.09 11.34 1.33
C ASP A 31 -4.29 10.81 0.15
N TRP A 32 -3.68 9.63 0.29
CA TRP A 32 -2.82 9.12 -0.78
C TRP A 32 -3.08 7.66 -1.17
N TRP A 33 -3.83 6.91 -0.38
CA TRP A 33 -3.90 5.44 -0.50
C TRP A 33 -4.56 4.93 -1.77
N CYS A 34 -5.49 5.65 -2.38
CA CYS A 34 -6.06 5.21 -3.65
C CYS A 34 -6.04 6.30 -4.71
N PRO A 35 -5.98 5.92 -6.00
CA PRO A 35 -5.92 6.90 -7.09
C PRO A 35 -7.18 7.75 -7.14
N LYS A 36 -7.02 9.07 -7.19
CA LYS A 36 -8.14 9.98 -7.39
C LYS A 36 -8.79 9.71 -8.75
N PRO A 37 -10.10 9.85 -8.90
CA PRO A 37 -11.06 10.45 -7.98
C PRO A 37 -11.60 9.52 -6.89
N TRP A 38 -11.12 8.28 -6.80
CA TRP A 38 -11.46 7.40 -5.69
C TRP A 38 -10.92 8.00 -4.40
N ARG A 39 -11.61 7.75 -3.30
CA ARG A 39 -11.16 8.20 -1.99
C ARG A 39 -11.31 7.07 -0.97
N VAL A 40 -10.64 7.22 0.16
CA VAL A 40 -10.60 6.21 1.22
C VAL A 40 -11.10 6.81 2.51
N THR A 41 -11.91 6.05 3.26
CA THR A 41 -12.16 6.32 4.67
C THR A 41 -11.57 5.17 5.50
N VAL A 42 -11.04 5.51 6.66
CA VAL A 42 -10.42 4.53 7.55
C VAL A 42 -11.48 3.99 8.51
N ASP A 43 -11.73 2.70 8.47
CA ASP A 43 -12.69 2.05 9.37
C ASP A 43 -12.02 1.60 10.66
N ALA A 44 -10.84 0.99 10.55
CA ALA A 44 -10.02 0.61 11.70
C ALA A 44 -8.58 0.46 11.24
N ILE A 45 -7.65 1.07 11.96
CA ILE A 45 -6.24 0.93 11.66
C ILE A 45 -5.42 1.01 12.95
N GLU A 46 -4.46 0.09 13.09
CA GLU A 46 -3.48 0.14 14.17
C GLU A 46 -2.13 -0.22 13.58
N TRP A 47 -1.17 0.65 13.75
CA TRP A 47 0.15 0.53 13.12
C TRP A 47 1.06 -0.39 13.94
N ARG A 48 0.74 -1.69 13.93
CA ARG A 48 1.50 -2.74 14.62
C ARG A 48 1.25 -4.09 13.97
N SER A 49 2.13 -5.03 14.18
CA SER A 49 1.92 -6.42 13.72
C SER A 49 0.64 -6.97 14.33
N GLY A 50 -0.23 -7.53 13.51
CA GLY A 50 -1.53 -8.02 13.92
C GLY A 50 -2.61 -6.95 14.05
N GLY A 51 -2.25 -5.68 13.86
CA GLY A 51 -3.22 -4.59 13.90
C GLY A 51 -4.15 -4.59 12.71
N PRO A 52 -5.41 -4.13 12.89
CA PRO A 52 -6.36 -4.06 11.79
C PRO A 52 -5.92 -3.05 10.74
N PHE A 53 -6.25 -3.36 9.49
CA PHE A 53 -6.06 -2.46 8.36
C PHE A 53 -7.34 -2.53 7.53
N ASN A 54 -8.36 -1.84 8.00
CA ASN A 54 -9.70 -1.89 7.41
C ASN A 54 -10.06 -0.51 6.85
N LEU A 55 -10.37 -0.49 5.58
CA LEU A 55 -10.69 0.73 4.84
C LEU A 55 -11.96 0.54 4.05
N THR A 56 -12.60 1.65 3.68
CA THR A 56 -13.67 1.65 2.68
C THR A 56 -13.23 2.55 1.54
N LEU A 57 -13.24 2.02 0.33
CA LEU A 57 -12.93 2.78 -0.87
C LEU A 57 -14.24 3.29 -1.46
N HIS A 58 -14.25 4.58 -1.80
CA HIS A 58 -15.41 5.27 -2.35
C HIS A 58 -15.11 5.68 -3.78
N GLY A 59 -15.86 5.12 -4.72
CA GLY A 59 -15.70 5.47 -6.12
C GLY A 59 -16.48 6.74 -6.48
N PRO A 60 -16.15 7.35 -7.64
CA PRO A 60 -16.77 8.61 -8.06
C PRO A 60 -18.25 8.50 -8.43
N GLU A 61 -18.74 7.28 -8.64
CA GLU A 61 -20.14 7.05 -9.01
C GLU A 61 -20.92 6.36 -7.91
N GLY A 62 -20.47 6.49 -6.67
CA GLY A 62 -21.14 5.91 -5.50
C GLY A 62 -20.72 4.49 -5.17
N GLU A 63 -19.70 3.95 -5.83
CA GLU A 63 -19.19 2.62 -5.50
C GLU A 63 -18.63 2.60 -4.09
N LEU A 64 -18.88 1.49 -3.38
CA LEU A 64 -18.32 1.25 -2.05
C LEU A 64 -17.64 -0.11 -2.05
N VAL A 65 -16.35 -0.12 -1.70
CA VAL A 65 -15.59 -1.36 -1.61
C VAL A 65 -14.95 -1.45 -0.22
N ALA A 66 -15.42 -2.41 0.57
CA ALA A 66 -14.82 -2.66 1.88
C ALA A 66 -13.53 -3.46 1.68
N SER A 67 -12.48 -3.05 2.37
CA SER A 67 -11.19 -3.73 2.34
C SER A 67 -10.78 -4.03 3.77
N GLN A 68 -10.60 -5.31 4.08
CA GLN A 68 -10.15 -5.76 5.40
C GLN A 68 -8.81 -6.45 5.30
N GLY A 69 -8.01 -6.30 6.33
CA GLY A 69 -6.73 -6.98 6.41
C GLY A 69 -6.03 -6.72 7.72
N VAL A 70 -4.76 -7.10 7.76
CA VAL A 70 -3.91 -6.88 8.92
C VAL A 70 -2.53 -6.42 8.47
N PHE A 71 -1.83 -5.74 9.37
CA PHE A 71 -0.40 -5.55 9.22
C PHE A 71 0.32 -6.81 9.70
N LEU A 72 1.26 -7.28 8.90
CA LEU A 72 2.14 -8.39 9.27
C LEU A 72 3.39 -7.85 9.95
N GLU A 73 3.87 -6.70 9.50
CA GLU A 73 5.06 -6.07 10.06
C GLU A 73 4.95 -4.56 9.93
N VAL A 74 5.31 -3.84 10.97
CA VAL A 74 5.40 -2.39 10.95
C VAL A 74 6.74 -2.00 11.57
N VAL A 75 7.65 -1.49 10.73
CA VAL A 75 8.95 -0.98 11.17
C VAL A 75 8.95 0.52 10.89
N PRO A 76 8.75 1.36 11.94
CA PRO A 76 8.63 2.80 11.73
C PRO A 76 9.80 3.39 10.95
N GLY A 77 9.49 4.17 9.93
CA GLY A 77 10.49 4.81 9.09
C GLY A 77 11.13 3.90 8.05
N GLU A 78 10.77 2.63 7.98
CA GLU A 78 11.43 1.66 7.11
C GLU A 78 10.49 0.81 6.28
N ARG A 79 9.48 0.16 6.91
CA ARG A 79 8.71 -0.85 6.19
C ARG A 79 7.32 -1.08 6.77
N LEU A 80 6.37 -1.27 5.85
CA LEU A 80 5.04 -1.80 6.15
C LEU A 80 4.84 -3.08 5.34
N VAL A 81 4.35 -4.14 6.00
CA VAL A 81 3.92 -5.36 5.32
C VAL A 81 2.48 -5.62 5.73
N PHE A 82 1.61 -5.82 4.77
CA PHE A 82 0.19 -6.03 5.05
C PHE A 82 -0.40 -7.09 4.11
N THR A 83 -1.54 -7.63 4.48
CA THR A 83 -2.22 -8.63 3.66
C THR A 83 -3.73 -8.56 3.88
N ASP A 84 -4.48 -9.01 2.89
CA ASP A 84 -5.92 -9.21 2.96
C ASP A 84 -6.28 -10.69 3.16
N ALA A 85 -5.30 -11.53 3.50
CA ALA A 85 -5.53 -12.97 3.71
C ALA A 85 -6.28 -13.28 5.00
N VAL A 86 -6.16 -12.42 6.00
CA VAL A 86 -6.89 -12.53 7.26
C VAL A 86 -7.25 -11.13 7.76
N ASN A 87 -8.23 -11.05 8.66
CA ASN A 87 -8.50 -9.80 9.36
C ASN A 87 -7.88 -9.84 10.78
N ALA A 88 -8.11 -8.81 11.59
CA ALA A 88 -7.51 -8.70 12.92
C ALA A 88 -8.07 -9.71 13.92
N GLN A 89 -9.16 -10.39 13.59
CA GLN A 89 -9.74 -11.47 14.39
C GLN A 89 -9.24 -12.84 13.93
N TRP A 90 -8.25 -12.85 13.02
CA TRP A 90 -7.64 -14.06 12.47
C TRP A 90 -8.62 -14.90 11.64
N GLU A 91 -9.65 -14.28 11.12
CA GLU A 91 -10.58 -14.94 10.21
C GLU A 91 -9.98 -14.98 8.80
N PRO A 92 -9.95 -16.16 8.15
CA PRO A 92 -9.48 -16.25 6.78
C PRO A 92 -10.40 -15.45 5.86
N LEU A 93 -9.79 -14.67 4.99
CA LEU A 93 -10.49 -13.91 3.97
C LEU A 93 -10.12 -14.49 2.59
N ASP A 94 -10.64 -13.87 1.54
CA ASP A 94 -10.32 -14.26 0.18
C ASP A 94 -9.02 -13.54 -0.23
N PRO A 95 -7.86 -14.21 -0.19
CA PRO A 95 -6.58 -13.52 -0.31
C PRO A 95 -6.31 -13.05 -1.72
N PHE A 96 -5.85 -11.81 -1.83
CA PHE A 96 -5.43 -11.24 -3.10
C PHE A 96 -3.92 -11.05 -3.18
N MET A 97 -3.31 -10.47 -2.13
CA MET A 97 -1.87 -10.17 -2.16
C MET A 97 -1.28 -9.98 -0.78
N ILE A 98 0.07 -9.97 -0.76
CA ILE A 98 0.83 -9.40 0.35
C ILE A 98 1.42 -8.11 -0.19
N GLY A 99 1.15 -7.00 0.48
CA GLY A 99 1.70 -5.69 0.13
C GLY A 99 2.92 -5.40 0.98
N ILE A 100 3.97 -4.86 0.36
CA ILE A 100 5.21 -4.48 1.06
C ILE A 100 5.57 -3.08 0.59
N ILE A 101 5.67 -2.15 1.53
CA ILE A 101 6.12 -0.79 1.25
C ILE A 101 7.39 -0.55 2.04
N GLU A 102 8.47 -0.22 1.33
CA GLU A 102 9.76 0.05 1.94
C GLU A 102 10.23 1.44 1.57
N ILE A 103 10.79 2.14 2.55
CA ILE A 103 11.42 3.44 2.32
C ILE A 103 12.83 3.41 2.89
N SER A 104 13.74 4.11 2.20
CA SER A 104 15.14 4.19 2.60
C SER A 104 15.74 5.51 2.12
N ASP A 105 16.87 5.87 2.72
CA ASP A 105 17.60 7.06 2.28
C ASP A 105 18.06 6.92 0.83
N GLU A 106 17.90 7.99 0.06
CA GLU A 106 18.48 8.09 -1.27
C GLU A 106 18.94 9.54 -1.47
N GLY A 107 20.23 9.77 -1.28
CA GLY A 107 20.78 11.12 -1.30
C GLY A 107 20.14 11.99 -0.21
N VAL A 108 19.52 13.08 -0.62
CA VAL A 108 18.80 13.99 0.31
C VAL A 108 17.33 13.64 0.47
N GLY A 109 16.86 12.63 -0.23
CA GLY A 109 15.46 12.23 -0.23
C GLY A 109 15.26 10.78 0.14
N THR A 110 14.18 10.22 -0.37
CA THR A 110 13.72 8.88 -0.03
C THR A 110 13.51 8.04 -1.29
N ARG A 111 13.95 6.80 -1.24
CA ARG A 111 13.57 5.78 -2.19
C ARG A 111 12.35 5.06 -1.64
N TYR A 112 11.24 5.13 -2.35
CA TYR A 112 10.00 4.46 -2.02
C TYR A 112 9.81 3.29 -2.97
N VAL A 113 9.61 2.09 -2.42
CA VAL A 113 9.36 0.88 -3.22
C VAL A 113 8.11 0.22 -2.67
N ALA A 114 7.12 0.02 -3.53
CA ALA A 114 5.90 -0.70 -3.18
C ALA A 114 5.82 -1.98 -4.00
N ARG A 115 5.60 -3.10 -3.31
CA ARG A 115 5.53 -4.43 -3.93
C ARG A 115 4.22 -5.09 -3.58
N ALA A 116 3.67 -5.81 -4.55
CA ALA A 116 2.54 -6.71 -4.34
C ALA A 116 2.98 -8.12 -4.72
N ARG A 117 2.92 -9.02 -3.77
CA ARG A 117 3.22 -10.44 -4.00
C ARG A 117 1.94 -11.23 -4.02
N HIS A 118 1.84 -12.14 -4.97
CA HIS A 118 0.61 -12.89 -5.25
C HIS A 118 0.84 -14.38 -5.02
N TRP A 119 -0.26 -15.11 -4.78
CA TRP A 119 -0.20 -16.55 -4.53
C TRP A 119 0.03 -17.35 -5.80
N THR A 120 -0.39 -16.80 -6.95
CA THR A 120 -0.27 -17.48 -8.24
C THR A 120 0.10 -16.50 -9.33
N ALA A 121 0.65 -17.01 -10.42
CA ALA A 121 0.93 -16.18 -11.59
C ALA A 121 -0.36 -15.60 -12.18
N ALA A 122 -1.47 -16.36 -12.13
CA ALA A 122 -2.76 -15.88 -12.62
C ALA A 122 -3.25 -14.66 -11.81
N ALA A 123 -3.09 -14.70 -10.49
CA ALA A 123 -3.47 -13.57 -9.63
C ALA A 123 -2.59 -12.35 -9.92
N ARG A 124 -1.29 -12.54 -10.11
CA ARG A 124 -0.38 -11.46 -10.49
C ARG A 124 -0.80 -10.82 -11.81
N ASP A 125 -1.08 -11.65 -12.81
CA ASP A 125 -1.46 -11.17 -14.13
C ASP A 125 -2.80 -10.44 -14.09
N GLN A 126 -3.74 -10.92 -13.29
CA GLN A 126 -5.02 -10.25 -13.06
C GLN A 126 -4.81 -8.86 -12.47
N HIS A 127 -3.94 -8.73 -11.46
CA HIS A 127 -3.65 -7.45 -10.82
C HIS A 127 -3.00 -6.48 -11.83
N LEU A 128 -2.12 -7.00 -12.67
CA LEU A 128 -1.49 -6.20 -13.71
C LEU A 128 -2.54 -5.68 -14.71
N GLU A 129 -3.46 -6.54 -15.15
CA GLU A 129 -4.54 -6.16 -16.06
C GLU A 129 -5.52 -5.16 -15.44
N MET A 130 -5.69 -5.19 -14.12
CA MET A 130 -6.51 -4.22 -13.39
C MET A 130 -5.88 -2.83 -13.32
N GLY A 131 -4.66 -2.68 -13.84
CA GLY A 131 -3.97 -1.39 -13.87
C GLY A 131 -3.00 -1.17 -12.72
N PHE A 132 -2.32 -2.23 -12.28
CA PHE A 132 -1.35 -2.12 -11.18
C PHE A 132 -0.36 -0.99 -11.41
N ASP A 133 0.31 -0.99 -12.57
CA ASP A 133 1.37 0.00 -12.83
C ASP A 133 0.84 1.43 -12.75
N THR A 134 -0.28 1.70 -13.40
CA THR A 134 -0.90 3.02 -13.41
C THR A 134 -1.41 3.41 -12.03
N GLY A 135 -2.13 2.50 -11.37
CA GLY A 135 -2.76 2.77 -10.09
C GLY A 135 -1.75 2.96 -8.95
N TRP A 136 -0.79 2.04 -8.85
CA TRP A 136 0.21 2.13 -7.77
C TRP A 136 1.20 3.27 -8.00
N SER A 137 1.48 3.61 -9.26
CA SER A 137 2.30 4.79 -9.57
C SER A 137 1.57 6.08 -9.22
N ALA A 138 0.27 6.16 -9.50
CA ALA A 138 -0.54 7.32 -9.13
C ALA A 138 -0.55 7.53 -7.62
N VAL A 139 -0.69 6.45 -6.87
CA VAL A 139 -0.66 6.48 -5.40
C VAL A 139 0.70 6.97 -4.90
N ALA A 140 1.78 6.47 -5.48
CA ALA A 140 3.13 6.91 -5.12
C ALA A 140 3.33 8.40 -5.43
N ASP A 141 2.80 8.88 -6.56
CA ASP A 141 2.87 10.30 -6.92
C ASP A 141 2.07 11.16 -5.93
N GLN A 142 0.92 10.68 -5.48
CA GLN A 142 0.10 11.38 -4.48
C GLN A 142 0.82 11.47 -3.14
N LEU A 143 1.47 10.38 -2.72
CA LEU A 143 2.28 10.39 -1.50
C LEU A 143 3.44 11.38 -1.63
N ALA A 144 4.15 11.35 -2.76
CA ALA A 144 5.27 12.25 -2.99
C ALA A 144 4.83 13.70 -2.93
N ALA A 145 3.71 14.03 -3.57
CA ALA A 145 3.19 15.41 -3.56
C ALA A 145 2.91 15.90 -2.14
N LEU A 146 2.35 15.05 -1.29
CA LEU A 146 2.07 15.42 0.11
C LEU A 146 3.36 15.57 0.91
N ALA A 147 4.30 14.65 0.75
CA ALA A 147 5.54 14.65 1.52
C ALA A 147 6.46 15.82 1.12
N GLU A 148 6.39 16.25 -0.13
CA GLU A 148 7.23 17.33 -0.67
C GLU A 148 6.70 18.74 -0.42
N LEU A 149 5.51 18.85 0.21
CA LEU A 149 4.90 20.16 0.48
C LEU A 149 5.69 21.01 1.48
N ASP A 150 6.50 20.40 2.32
CA ASP A 150 7.31 21.12 3.31
C ASP A 150 8.72 21.39 2.81
#